data_3bc494e61d7e38bcc589f1e41e5de329
#
_entry.id   3bc494e61d7e38bcc589f1e41e5de329
#
_cell.length_a   1.000
_cell.length_b   1.000
_cell.length_c   1.000
_cell.angle_alpha   90.00
_cell.angle_beta   90.00
_cell.angle_gamma   90.00
#
_symmetry.space_group_name_H-M   'P 1'
#
loop_
_entity.id
_entity.type
_entity.pdbx_description
1 polymer ?
#
loop_
_entity_poly.entity_id
_entity_poly.type
_entity_poly.pdbx_seq_one_letter_code
_entity_poly.pdbx_strand_id
1 'polypeptide(L)'
;MSHVKHLYGDSRCSCGHVTRTEPGRCEAEEGWEVELTEWHLVGPTLVALIVCLSLRMRMSRPRIQEFLKDWLGIYLSVGVINQSLTEGGRAAEPIEAELIAEIQQSELLHADETGWKENGRLLWLWVLITPSVTLFLIGRRSWDVIADVLEGFAGWLMSDGYQSYRRYAKRLRCLAHLIRKARGLSESLDQEAQLFGEKTLEYMADFIEGIYRAREGPGTNPKEEFAEQLAELKAWCEKHRDSEHEKTRQLARELLNDWEAIWAVLEHPHLPITNNIAERALRHWVIARKISYGTRTKQGSRAFTLLASVIETCRQRQTSPWTYLAQVIAERRKGNPVPPLPVAAS
;
A
#
# COMPACT_ATOMS: atom_id res chain seq x y z
N MET A 1 -12.57 -17.74 -22.52
CA MET A 1 -12.20 -16.37 -22.93
C MET A 1 -12.47 -16.31 -24.43
N SER A 2 -13.43 -15.52 -24.87
CA SER A 2 -13.65 -15.25 -26.31
C SER A 2 -12.85 -14.00 -26.67
N HIS A 3 -12.22 -14.00 -27.83
CA HIS A 3 -11.64 -12.79 -28.39
C HIS A 3 -12.26 -12.52 -29.77
N VAL A 4 -12.61 -11.27 -30.01
CA VAL A 4 -13.14 -10.82 -31.30
C VAL A 4 -12.04 -9.99 -31.94
N LYS A 5 -11.67 -10.37 -33.18
CA LYS A 5 -10.71 -9.62 -33.98
C LYS A 5 -11.49 -8.79 -34.98
N HIS A 6 -11.52 -7.48 -34.77
CA HIS A 6 -12.08 -6.55 -35.73
C HIS A 6 -10.99 -6.21 -36.77
N LEU A 7 -11.29 -6.45 -38.05
CA LEU A 7 -10.41 -6.12 -39.16
C LEU A 7 -11.00 -4.90 -39.89
N TYR A 8 -10.26 -3.82 -39.86
CA TYR A 8 -10.54 -2.63 -40.65
C TYR A 8 -9.60 -2.62 -41.85
N GLY A 9 -10.10 -2.33 -43.02
CA GLY A 9 -9.31 -2.30 -44.24
C GLY A 9 -9.92 -1.40 -45.29
N ASP A 10 -9.07 -0.88 -46.17
CA ASP A 10 -9.52 -0.17 -47.34
C ASP A 10 -10.14 -1.16 -48.34
N SER A 11 -11.34 -0.90 -48.78
CA SER A 11 -11.95 -1.62 -49.89
C SER A 11 -11.76 -0.82 -51.20
N ARG A 12 -11.26 -1.48 -52.25
CA ARG A 12 -11.03 -0.89 -53.57
C ARG A 12 -12.02 -1.50 -54.57
N CYS A 13 -12.87 -0.68 -55.17
CA CYS A 13 -13.73 -1.15 -56.23
C CYS A 13 -12.98 -1.28 -57.56
N SER A 14 -13.58 -1.97 -58.55
CA SER A 14 -13.02 -2.14 -59.90
C SER A 14 -12.81 -0.81 -60.64
N CYS A 15 -13.50 0.27 -60.22
CA CYS A 15 -13.33 1.60 -60.79
C CYS A 15 -12.16 2.39 -60.19
N GLY A 16 -11.42 1.78 -59.24
CA GLY A 16 -10.25 2.40 -58.57
C GLY A 16 -10.61 3.26 -57.36
N HIS A 17 -11.90 3.41 -57.02
CA HIS A 17 -12.32 4.13 -55.82
C HIS A 17 -11.91 3.36 -54.58
N VAL A 18 -11.30 4.02 -53.61
CA VAL A 18 -10.89 3.47 -52.33
C VAL A 18 -11.83 3.99 -51.26
N THR A 19 -12.62 3.08 -50.69
CA THR A 19 -13.41 3.38 -49.50
C THR A 19 -12.54 3.02 -48.28
N ARG A 20 -12.11 4.02 -47.57
CA ARG A 20 -11.43 3.82 -46.28
C ARG A 20 -12.49 3.59 -45.21
N THR A 21 -12.35 2.48 -44.50
CA THR A 21 -13.13 2.27 -43.29
C THR A 21 -12.46 3.11 -42.20
N GLU A 22 -12.96 4.31 -41.98
CA GLU A 22 -12.59 5.07 -40.80
C GLU A 22 -12.99 4.26 -39.56
N PRO A 23 -12.18 4.26 -38.49
CA PRO A 23 -12.58 3.67 -37.23
C PRO A 23 -13.80 4.44 -36.72
N GLY A 24 -14.96 3.90 -37.06
CA GLY A 24 -16.25 4.39 -36.62
C GLY A 24 -16.72 3.70 -35.36
N ARG A 25 -17.90 4.03 -34.90
CA ARG A 25 -18.55 3.36 -33.78
C ARG A 25 -18.54 1.85 -34.03
N CYS A 26 -17.95 1.12 -33.09
CA CYS A 26 -18.05 -0.33 -33.10
C CYS A 26 -19.37 -0.67 -32.37
N GLU A 27 -20.41 -0.96 -33.11
CA GLU A 27 -21.58 -1.68 -32.59
C GLU A 27 -21.12 -3.11 -32.32
N ALA A 28 -20.52 -3.36 -31.18
CA ALA A 28 -20.18 -4.72 -30.79
C ALA A 28 -21.43 -5.41 -30.26
N GLU A 29 -21.52 -6.73 -30.47
CA GLU A 29 -22.50 -7.62 -29.84
C GLU A 29 -22.51 -7.51 -28.29
N GLU A 30 -21.55 -6.80 -27.71
CA GLU A 30 -21.41 -6.51 -26.29
C GLU A 30 -22.05 -5.18 -25.85
N GLY A 31 -22.76 -4.48 -26.71
CA GLY A 31 -23.52 -3.26 -26.39
C GLY A 31 -22.67 -2.02 -26.13
N TRP A 32 -21.52 -1.92 -26.76
CA TRP A 32 -20.59 -0.80 -26.61
C TRP A 32 -20.77 0.20 -27.77
N GLU A 33 -21.34 1.33 -27.50
CA GLU A 33 -21.16 2.50 -28.36
C GLU A 33 -19.82 3.18 -27.95
N VAL A 34 -18.75 2.84 -28.63
CA VAL A 34 -17.46 3.52 -28.40
C VAL A 34 -17.27 4.58 -29.47
N GLU A 35 -17.36 5.86 -29.10
CA GLU A 35 -16.70 6.89 -29.89
C GLU A 35 -15.19 6.69 -29.74
N LEU A 36 -14.56 6.11 -30.77
CA LEU A 36 -13.12 5.89 -30.81
C LEU A 36 -12.39 7.21 -31.10
N THR A 37 -12.37 8.12 -30.13
CA THR A 37 -11.40 9.22 -30.13
C THR A 37 -10.00 8.73 -29.72
N GLU A 38 -9.93 7.58 -29.05
CA GLU A 38 -8.68 6.87 -28.73
C GLU A 38 -8.78 5.40 -29.16
N TRP A 39 -7.76 4.89 -29.86
CA TRP A 39 -7.70 3.50 -30.29
C TRP A 39 -7.48 2.56 -29.11
N HIS A 40 -8.50 1.83 -28.71
CA HIS A 40 -8.40 0.75 -27.74
C HIS A 40 -8.22 -0.59 -28.46
N LEU A 41 -6.95 -1.01 -28.65
CA LEU A 41 -6.63 -2.29 -29.29
C LEU A 41 -6.98 -3.51 -28.45
N VAL A 42 -7.33 -3.32 -27.18
CA VAL A 42 -7.44 -4.37 -26.17
C VAL A 42 -8.73 -4.19 -25.37
N GLY A 43 -9.57 -5.21 -25.30
CA GLY A 43 -10.80 -5.18 -24.48
C GLY A 43 -10.51 -5.03 -22.98
N PRO A 44 -11.47 -4.52 -22.17
CA PRO A 44 -11.27 -4.23 -20.76
C PRO A 44 -10.82 -5.43 -19.93
N THR A 45 -11.36 -6.61 -20.21
CA THR A 45 -10.96 -7.86 -19.53
C THR A 45 -9.50 -8.22 -19.82
N LEU A 46 -9.03 -8.02 -21.05
CA LEU A 46 -7.63 -8.27 -21.39
C LEU A 46 -6.71 -7.21 -20.79
N VAL A 47 -7.14 -5.95 -20.68
CA VAL A 47 -6.41 -4.92 -19.93
C VAL A 47 -6.28 -5.33 -18.47
N ALA A 48 -7.34 -5.77 -17.81
CA ALA A 48 -7.31 -6.26 -16.44
C ALA A 48 -6.39 -7.48 -16.28
N LEU A 49 -6.35 -8.40 -17.26
CA LEU A 49 -5.39 -9.51 -17.27
C LEU A 49 -3.95 -9.01 -17.37
N ILE A 50 -3.66 -8.06 -18.26
CA ILE A 50 -2.33 -7.45 -18.40
C ILE A 50 -1.89 -6.79 -17.08
N VAL A 51 -2.80 -6.08 -16.40
CA VAL A 51 -2.57 -5.52 -15.07
C VAL A 51 -2.23 -6.61 -14.06
N CYS A 52 -3.01 -7.72 -14.05
CA CYS A 52 -2.75 -8.88 -13.20
C CYS A 52 -1.34 -9.45 -13.42
N LEU A 53 -1.01 -9.77 -14.67
CA LEU A 53 0.28 -10.34 -15.03
C LEU A 53 1.45 -9.42 -14.64
N SER A 54 1.30 -8.12 -14.86
CA SER A 54 2.33 -7.13 -14.52
C SER A 54 2.49 -6.93 -13.00
N LEU A 55 1.41 -6.62 -12.30
CA LEU A 55 1.47 -6.17 -10.91
C LEU A 55 1.44 -7.34 -9.93
N ARG A 56 0.55 -8.30 -10.15
CA ARG A 56 0.41 -9.43 -9.20
C ARG A 56 1.37 -10.56 -9.49
N MET A 57 1.53 -10.92 -10.77
CA MET A 57 2.44 -11.99 -11.19
C MET A 57 3.87 -11.48 -11.41
N ARG A 58 4.11 -10.17 -11.29
CA ARG A 58 5.42 -9.51 -11.42
C ARG A 58 6.13 -9.79 -12.73
N MET A 59 5.36 -10.00 -13.80
CA MET A 59 5.92 -10.24 -15.13
C MET A 59 6.39 -8.93 -15.78
N SER A 60 7.55 -8.97 -16.43
CA SER A 60 7.99 -7.86 -17.28
C SER A 60 7.14 -7.76 -18.55
N ARG A 61 7.11 -6.57 -19.18
CA ARG A 61 6.34 -6.39 -20.43
C ARG A 61 6.70 -7.40 -21.51
N PRO A 62 7.97 -7.70 -21.78
CA PRO A 62 8.33 -8.75 -22.73
C PRO A 62 7.81 -10.14 -22.35
N ARG A 63 7.83 -10.50 -21.07
CA ARG A 63 7.26 -11.78 -20.60
C ARG A 63 5.75 -11.83 -20.72
N ILE A 64 5.05 -10.72 -20.51
CA ILE A 64 3.61 -10.62 -20.75
C ILE A 64 3.33 -10.81 -22.25
N GLN A 65 4.12 -10.19 -23.12
CA GLN A 65 4.03 -10.37 -24.58
C GLN A 65 4.21 -11.84 -24.97
N GLU A 66 5.25 -12.49 -24.46
CA GLU A 66 5.53 -13.92 -24.67
C GLU A 66 4.35 -14.79 -24.18
N PHE A 67 3.89 -14.57 -22.95
CA PHE A 67 2.76 -15.28 -22.38
C PHE A 67 1.48 -15.15 -23.22
N LEU A 68 1.12 -13.93 -23.62
CA LEU A 68 -0.07 -13.68 -24.44
C LEU A 68 0.03 -14.36 -25.80
N LYS A 69 1.21 -14.33 -26.42
CA LYS A 69 1.48 -14.98 -27.71
C LYS A 69 1.40 -16.51 -27.61
N ASP A 70 2.16 -17.09 -26.69
CA ASP A 70 2.39 -18.54 -26.66
C ASP A 70 1.23 -19.32 -26.03
N TRP A 71 0.52 -18.72 -25.07
CA TRP A 71 -0.60 -19.37 -24.37
C TRP A 71 -1.96 -19.01 -24.94
N LEU A 72 -2.13 -17.80 -25.45
CA LEU A 72 -3.44 -17.28 -25.87
C LEU A 72 -3.52 -16.98 -27.37
N GLY A 73 -2.39 -17.08 -28.11
CA GLY A 73 -2.33 -16.72 -29.54
C GLY A 73 -2.55 -15.21 -29.79
N ILE A 74 -2.37 -14.36 -28.77
CA ILE A 74 -2.62 -12.92 -28.84
C ILE A 74 -1.29 -12.18 -29.08
N TYR A 75 -1.20 -11.48 -30.21
CA TYR A 75 0.00 -10.74 -30.59
C TYR A 75 -0.15 -9.26 -30.25
N LEU A 76 0.47 -8.82 -29.13
CA LEU A 76 0.54 -7.42 -28.73
C LEU A 76 1.98 -6.93 -28.69
N SER A 77 2.20 -5.67 -29.05
CA SER A 77 3.52 -5.05 -28.87
C SER A 77 3.73 -4.69 -27.38
N VAL A 78 4.98 -4.57 -26.96
CA VAL A 78 5.34 -4.06 -25.62
C VAL A 78 4.74 -2.67 -25.36
N GLY A 79 4.65 -1.83 -26.44
CA GLY A 79 4.02 -0.52 -26.38
C GLY A 79 2.54 -0.60 -25.99
N VAL A 80 1.77 -1.49 -26.62
CA VAL A 80 0.34 -1.72 -26.31
C VAL A 80 0.16 -2.25 -24.88
N ILE A 81 1.02 -3.18 -24.44
CA ILE A 81 1.01 -3.68 -23.05
C ILE A 81 1.24 -2.53 -22.06
N ASN A 82 2.18 -1.64 -22.36
CA ASN A 82 2.44 -0.47 -21.50
C ASN A 82 1.29 0.53 -21.53
N GLN A 83 0.68 0.76 -22.69
CA GLN A 83 -0.50 1.61 -22.84
C GLN A 83 -1.69 1.06 -22.04
N SER A 84 -1.91 -0.26 -22.06
CA SER A 84 -2.95 -0.93 -21.27
C SER A 84 -2.77 -0.71 -19.76
N LEU A 85 -1.53 -0.75 -19.26
CA LEU A 85 -1.24 -0.45 -17.84
C LEU A 85 -1.52 1.01 -17.49
N THR A 86 -1.17 1.93 -18.40
CA THR A 86 -1.45 3.36 -18.23
C THR A 86 -2.95 3.65 -18.25
N GLU A 87 -3.68 3.02 -19.16
CA GLU A 87 -5.14 3.11 -19.26
C GLU A 87 -5.81 2.60 -17.98
N GLY A 88 -5.42 1.39 -17.51
CA GLY A 88 -5.94 0.85 -16.25
C GLY A 88 -5.72 1.79 -15.07
N GLY A 89 -4.54 2.42 -14.99
CA GLY A 89 -4.23 3.42 -13.97
C GLY A 89 -5.14 4.65 -14.06
N ARG A 90 -5.32 5.22 -15.24
CA ARG A 90 -6.23 6.37 -15.46
C ARG A 90 -7.69 6.01 -15.15
N ALA A 91 -8.11 4.82 -15.51
CA ALA A 91 -9.47 4.37 -15.21
C ALA A 91 -9.72 4.29 -13.70
N ALA A 92 -8.70 3.95 -12.92
CA ALA A 92 -8.78 3.86 -11.47
C ALA A 92 -8.64 5.21 -10.72
N GLU A 93 -8.29 6.31 -11.39
CA GLU A 93 -8.11 7.62 -10.74
C GLU A 93 -9.29 8.08 -9.85
N PRO A 94 -10.57 7.96 -10.27
CA PRO A 94 -11.68 8.40 -9.43
C PRO A 94 -11.85 7.58 -8.14
N ILE A 95 -11.32 6.35 -8.10
CA ILE A 95 -11.42 5.45 -6.94
C ILE A 95 -10.58 5.95 -5.77
N GLU A 96 -9.53 6.72 -6.03
CA GLU A 96 -8.66 7.24 -4.97
C GLU A 96 -9.40 8.08 -3.93
N ALA A 97 -10.34 8.91 -4.37
CA ALA A 97 -11.15 9.71 -3.46
C ALA A 97 -11.98 8.84 -2.51
N GLU A 98 -12.53 7.72 -2.99
CA GLU A 98 -13.26 6.75 -2.17
C GLU A 98 -12.33 6.05 -1.18
N LEU A 99 -11.12 5.63 -1.62
CA LEU A 99 -10.11 5.04 -0.74
C LEU A 99 -9.71 6.00 0.39
N ILE A 100 -9.50 7.27 0.08
CA ILE A 100 -9.16 8.30 1.07
C ILE A 100 -10.32 8.53 2.04
N ALA A 101 -11.54 8.65 1.53
CA ALA A 101 -12.72 8.85 2.37
C ALA A 101 -12.93 7.70 3.38
N GLU A 102 -12.73 6.45 2.95
CA GLU A 102 -12.83 5.31 3.85
C GLU A 102 -11.68 5.27 4.88
N ILE A 103 -10.46 5.67 4.50
CA ILE A 103 -9.35 5.80 5.45
C ILE A 103 -9.71 6.83 6.52
N GLN A 104 -10.24 7.99 6.13
CA GLN A 104 -10.58 9.08 7.04
C GLN A 104 -11.70 8.71 8.03
N GLN A 105 -12.57 7.77 7.67
CA GLN A 105 -13.63 7.25 8.55
C GLN A 105 -13.17 6.10 9.46
N SER A 106 -11.96 5.59 9.28
CA SER A 106 -11.45 4.45 10.06
C SER A 106 -10.99 4.88 11.46
N GLU A 107 -11.16 4.00 12.44
CA GLU A 107 -10.63 4.22 13.80
C GLU A 107 -9.12 3.96 13.90
N LEU A 108 -8.58 3.17 12.98
CA LEU A 108 -7.18 2.74 12.99
C LEU A 108 -6.60 2.74 11.59
N LEU A 109 -5.46 3.39 11.45
CA LEU A 109 -4.65 3.43 10.25
C LEU A 109 -3.24 2.94 10.56
N HIS A 110 -2.74 2.02 9.78
CA HIS A 110 -1.34 1.62 9.78
C HIS A 110 -0.59 2.32 8.65
N ALA A 111 0.58 2.87 8.92
CA ALA A 111 1.44 3.51 7.93
C ALA A 111 2.86 2.96 7.98
N ASP A 112 3.46 2.79 6.81
CA ASP A 112 4.85 2.39 6.65
C ASP A 112 5.35 2.87 5.28
N GLU A 113 6.66 2.93 5.08
CA GLU A 113 7.26 3.34 3.83
C GLU A 113 8.53 2.56 3.50
N THR A 114 8.78 2.36 2.22
CA THR A 114 10.00 1.72 1.72
C THR A 114 10.60 2.48 0.56
N GLY A 115 11.93 2.48 0.44
CA GLY A 115 12.59 3.14 -0.69
C GLY A 115 12.05 2.63 -2.04
N TRP A 116 11.79 3.53 -2.98
CA TRP A 116 11.34 3.27 -4.34
C TRP A 116 12.17 4.10 -5.32
N LYS A 117 12.38 3.61 -6.53
CA LYS A 117 13.06 4.38 -7.56
C LYS A 117 12.09 4.79 -8.67
N GLU A 118 12.09 6.06 -9.01
CA GLU A 118 11.43 6.60 -10.19
C GLU A 118 12.50 7.19 -11.11
N ASN A 119 12.66 6.62 -12.28
CA ASN A 119 13.71 7.02 -13.23
C ASN A 119 15.11 7.12 -12.59
N GLY A 120 15.45 6.15 -11.74
CA GLY A 120 16.72 6.11 -11.00
C GLY A 120 16.79 7.00 -9.76
N ARG A 121 15.89 7.98 -9.59
CA ARG A 121 15.83 8.86 -8.42
C ARG A 121 15.19 8.12 -7.24
N LEU A 122 15.75 8.30 -6.05
CA LEU A 122 15.18 7.74 -4.82
C LEU A 122 13.95 8.53 -4.41
N LEU A 123 12.83 7.85 -4.40
CA LEU A 123 11.58 8.21 -3.75
C LEU A 123 11.21 7.14 -2.73
N TRP A 124 10.00 7.20 -2.19
CA TRP A 124 9.48 6.25 -1.22
C TRP A 124 8.09 5.81 -1.62
N LEU A 125 7.86 4.50 -1.53
CA LEU A 125 6.54 3.90 -1.62
C LEU A 125 5.98 3.85 -0.21
N TRP A 126 4.93 4.61 0.01
CA TRP A 126 4.16 4.68 1.24
C TRP A 126 2.98 3.73 1.15
N VAL A 127 2.61 3.13 2.27
CA VAL A 127 1.36 2.40 2.43
C VAL A 127 0.58 3.00 3.59
N LEU A 128 -0.69 3.24 3.35
CA LEU A 128 -1.70 3.60 4.34
C LEU A 128 -2.75 2.50 4.29
N ILE A 129 -2.92 1.76 5.39
CA ILE A 129 -3.76 0.57 5.40
C ILE A 129 -4.65 0.53 6.65
N THR A 130 -5.93 0.32 6.42
CA THR A 130 -6.95 0.06 7.44
C THR A 130 -7.37 -1.43 7.36
N PRO A 131 -8.28 -1.92 8.19
CA PRO A 131 -8.82 -3.27 8.03
C PRO A 131 -9.50 -3.55 6.68
N SER A 132 -9.98 -2.53 5.97
CA SER A 132 -10.78 -2.68 4.74
C SER A 132 -10.19 -2.03 3.50
N VAL A 133 -9.18 -1.16 3.64
CA VAL A 133 -8.63 -0.34 2.55
C VAL A 133 -7.11 -0.31 2.61
N THR A 134 -6.48 -0.37 1.45
CA THR A 134 -5.05 -0.11 1.27
C THR A 134 -4.85 0.99 0.24
N LEU A 135 -4.12 2.03 0.60
CA LEU A 135 -3.69 3.11 -0.29
C LEU A 135 -2.17 3.13 -0.38
N PHE A 136 -1.65 3.11 -1.62
CA PHE A 136 -0.23 3.31 -1.91
C PHE A 136 0.01 4.67 -2.53
N LEU A 137 1.08 5.34 -2.08
CA LEU A 137 1.52 6.61 -2.64
C LEU A 137 3.03 6.55 -2.93
N ILE A 138 3.50 7.30 -3.93
CA ILE A 138 4.94 7.46 -4.18
C ILE A 138 5.29 8.94 -4.08
N GLY A 139 6.28 9.24 -3.24
CA GLY A 139 6.75 10.60 -3.04
C GLY A 139 8.07 10.66 -2.27
N ARG A 140 8.45 11.85 -1.84
CA ARG A 140 9.60 12.05 -0.97
C ARG A 140 9.36 11.39 0.39
N ARG A 141 10.40 11.16 1.17
CA ARG A 141 10.25 10.74 2.58
C ARG A 141 9.92 11.95 3.45
N SER A 142 8.71 12.47 3.30
CA SER A 142 8.24 13.65 4.02
C SER A 142 6.76 13.53 4.34
N TRP A 143 6.33 14.24 5.39
CA TRP A 143 4.93 14.32 5.81
C TRP A 143 3.97 14.72 4.68
N ASP A 144 4.40 15.62 3.80
CA ASP A 144 3.56 16.22 2.75
C ASP A 144 2.93 15.17 1.81
N VAL A 145 3.54 13.97 1.72
CA VAL A 145 3.01 12.88 0.88
C VAL A 145 1.72 12.28 1.43
N ILE A 146 1.56 12.29 2.75
CA ILE A 146 0.42 11.70 3.45
C ILE A 146 -0.48 12.73 4.14
N ALA A 147 -0.09 14.01 4.08
CA ALA A 147 -0.77 15.10 4.79
C ALA A 147 -2.24 15.20 4.38
N ASP A 148 -2.54 15.23 3.08
CA ASP A 148 -3.91 15.36 2.55
C ASP A 148 -4.83 14.20 2.97
N VAL A 149 -4.27 12.98 3.09
CA VAL A 149 -5.02 11.82 3.56
C VAL A 149 -5.32 11.93 5.05
N LEU A 150 -4.34 12.44 5.84
CA LEU A 150 -4.44 12.53 7.29
C LEU A 150 -5.16 13.79 7.78
N GLU A 151 -5.38 14.79 6.93
CA GLU A 151 -6.08 16.02 7.30
C GLU A 151 -7.50 15.76 7.82
N GLY A 152 -8.21 14.82 7.19
CA GLY A 152 -9.56 14.40 7.63
C GLY A 152 -9.61 13.18 8.55
N PHE A 153 -8.45 12.60 8.91
CA PHE A 153 -8.38 11.40 9.73
C PHE A 153 -8.35 11.74 11.22
N ALA A 154 -9.24 11.14 12.01
CA ALA A 154 -9.34 11.35 13.47
C ALA A 154 -9.02 10.11 14.31
N GLY A 155 -8.72 8.98 13.68
CA GLY A 155 -8.43 7.70 14.32
C GLY A 155 -7.00 7.60 14.87
N TRP A 156 -6.58 6.40 15.24
CA TRP A 156 -5.23 6.10 15.69
C TRP A 156 -4.29 5.78 14.51
N LEU A 157 -3.11 6.38 14.49
CA LEU A 157 -2.07 6.10 13.50
C LEU A 157 -1.00 5.18 14.10
N MET A 158 -0.94 3.92 13.67
CA MET A 158 0.12 2.99 13.99
C MET A 158 1.27 3.09 12.98
N SER A 159 2.48 3.32 13.47
CA SER A 159 3.67 3.45 12.61
C SER A 159 4.95 2.97 13.29
N ASP A 160 6.04 2.96 12.53
CA ASP A 160 7.39 2.83 13.05
C ASP A 160 7.92 4.12 13.70
N GLY A 161 9.23 4.22 13.93
CA GLY A 161 9.89 5.36 14.55
C GLY A 161 10.22 6.54 13.65
N TYR A 162 9.76 6.56 12.41
CA TYR A 162 10.09 7.67 11.54
C TYR A 162 9.51 8.99 12.06
N GLN A 163 10.37 9.99 12.21
CA GLN A 163 10.03 11.24 12.91
C GLN A 163 8.90 12.06 12.28
N SER A 164 8.64 11.90 10.97
CA SER A 164 7.54 12.63 10.32
C SER A 164 6.17 12.29 10.88
N TYR A 165 5.98 11.05 11.38
CA TYR A 165 4.72 10.65 11.99
C TYR A 165 4.43 11.37 13.32
N ARG A 166 5.45 11.99 13.95
CA ARG A 166 5.28 12.79 15.19
C ARG A 166 4.40 14.01 15.00
N ARG A 167 4.15 14.44 13.77
CA ARG A 167 3.21 15.52 13.45
C ARG A 167 1.75 15.13 13.73
N TYR A 168 1.46 13.83 13.79
CA TYR A 168 0.13 13.33 14.13
C TYR A 168 0.05 13.02 15.62
N ALA A 169 -0.90 13.63 16.33
CA ALA A 169 -0.96 13.55 17.80
C ALA A 169 -1.43 12.16 18.28
N LYS A 170 -2.50 11.61 17.68
CA LYS A 170 -3.12 10.35 18.10
C LYS A 170 -2.44 9.16 17.41
N ARG A 171 -1.25 8.80 17.88
CA ARG A 171 -0.43 7.78 17.24
C ARG A 171 -0.01 6.65 18.19
N LEU A 172 0.30 5.52 17.60
CA LEU A 172 0.83 4.33 18.24
C LEU A 172 2.20 3.99 17.65
N ARG A 173 3.05 3.41 18.47
CA ARG A 173 4.37 2.93 18.08
C ARG A 173 4.39 1.41 17.99
N CYS A 174 5.00 0.91 16.92
CA CYS A 174 5.24 -0.53 16.76
C CYS A 174 6.24 -1.04 17.83
N LEU A 175 5.76 -1.79 18.81
CA LEU A 175 6.60 -2.35 19.87
C LEU A 175 7.62 -3.37 19.33
N ALA A 176 7.30 -4.09 18.25
CA ALA A 176 8.23 -5.07 17.66
C ALA A 176 9.57 -4.43 17.25
N HIS A 177 9.56 -3.18 16.79
CA HIS A 177 10.79 -2.47 16.45
C HIS A 177 11.62 -2.11 17.69
N LEU A 178 10.96 -1.69 18.77
CA LEU A 178 11.61 -1.36 20.04
C LEU A 178 12.21 -2.61 20.70
N ILE A 179 11.43 -3.70 20.74
CA ILE A 179 11.89 -5.02 21.25
C ILE A 179 13.09 -5.51 20.47
N ARG A 180 13.10 -5.39 19.14
CA ARG A 180 14.26 -5.80 18.32
C ARG A 180 15.51 -4.98 18.67
N LYS A 181 15.37 -3.68 18.92
CA LYS A 181 16.48 -2.81 19.33
C LYS A 181 16.99 -3.17 20.74
N ALA A 182 16.06 -3.36 21.69
CA ALA A 182 16.41 -3.77 23.05
C ALA A 182 17.11 -5.14 23.07
N ARG A 183 16.65 -6.10 22.28
CA ARG A 183 17.31 -7.41 22.11
C ARG A 183 18.71 -7.28 21.54
N GLY A 184 18.91 -6.44 20.53
CA GLY A 184 20.26 -6.18 20.02
C GLY A 184 21.20 -5.53 21.03
N LEU A 185 20.67 -4.84 22.07
CA LEU A 185 21.45 -4.33 23.20
C LEU A 185 21.72 -5.43 24.25
N SER A 186 20.74 -6.28 24.57
CA SER A 186 20.93 -7.38 25.52
C SER A 186 21.96 -8.43 25.06
N GLU A 187 22.24 -8.48 23.76
CA GLU A 187 23.27 -9.32 23.15
C GLU A 187 24.62 -8.59 22.99
N SER A 188 24.78 -7.37 23.54
CA SER A 188 26.01 -6.57 23.44
C SER A 188 27.09 -7.11 24.35
N LEU A 189 28.35 -6.91 23.96
CA LEU A 189 29.51 -7.14 24.83
C LEU A 189 29.75 -6.02 25.85
N ASP A 190 29.11 -4.86 25.64
CA ASP A 190 29.14 -3.76 26.58
C ASP A 190 28.14 -4.02 27.71
N GLN A 191 28.62 -4.02 28.97
CA GLN A 191 27.79 -4.37 30.14
C GLN A 191 26.64 -3.39 30.37
N GLU A 192 26.87 -2.08 30.14
CA GLU A 192 25.83 -1.07 30.30
C GLU A 192 24.72 -1.30 29.26
N ALA A 193 25.10 -1.54 28.00
CA ALA A 193 24.18 -1.81 26.92
C ALA A 193 23.39 -3.11 27.16
N GLN A 194 24.07 -4.16 27.58
CA GLN A 194 23.46 -5.44 27.91
C GLN A 194 22.40 -5.27 29.01
N LEU A 195 22.76 -4.66 30.14
CA LEU A 195 21.83 -4.44 31.25
C LEU A 195 20.67 -3.54 30.87
N PHE A 196 20.89 -2.49 30.05
CA PHE A 196 19.84 -1.63 29.56
C PHE A 196 18.86 -2.40 28.67
N GLY A 197 19.37 -3.24 27.78
CA GLY A 197 18.57 -4.08 26.88
C GLY A 197 17.72 -5.09 27.64
N GLU A 198 18.34 -5.84 28.55
CA GLU A 198 17.66 -6.87 29.37
C GLU A 198 16.52 -6.27 30.19
N LYS A 199 16.78 -5.20 30.94
CA LYS A 199 15.77 -4.54 31.77
C LYS A 199 14.64 -3.93 30.93
N THR A 200 14.96 -3.36 29.77
CA THR A 200 13.93 -2.84 28.85
C THR A 200 13.05 -3.95 28.30
N LEU A 201 13.63 -5.12 27.99
CA LEU A 201 12.85 -6.29 27.52
C LEU A 201 11.94 -6.85 28.60
N GLU A 202 12.39 -6.91 29.86
CA GLU A 202 11.61 -7.35 31.00
C GLU A 202 10.33 -6.47 31.16
N TYR A 203 10.48 -5.17 31.23
CA TYR A 203 9.33 -4.26 31.32
C TYR A 203 8.39 -4.41 30.10
N MET A 204 8.94 -4.50 28.89
CA MET A 204 8.11 -4.67 27.68
C MET A 204 7.34 -6.00 27.71
N ALA A 205 7.92 -7.07 28.24
CA ALA A 205 7.24 -8.36 28.34
C ALA A 205 6.04 -8.27 29.30
N ASP A 206 6.25 -7.69 30.49
CA ASP A 206 5.19 -7.50 31.49
C ASP A 206 4.04 -6.66 30.96
N PHE A 207 4.35 -5.52 30.30
CA PHE A 207 3.33 -4.65 29.73
C PHE A 207 2.54 -5.32 28.61
N ILE A 208 3.22 -6.11 27.74
CA ILE A 208 2.55 -6.86 26.67
C ILE A 208 1.63 -7.94 27.26
N GLU A 209 2.08 -8.64 28.29
CA GLU A 209 1.26 -9.63 28.99
C GLU A 209 0.01 -8.98 29.61
N GLY A 210 0.18 -7.82 30.27
CA GLY A 210 -0.94 -7.03 30.81
C GLY A 210 -1.94 -6.57 29.74
N ILE A 211 -1.44 -6.14 28.56
CA ILE A 211 -2.29 -5.78 27.43
C ILE A 211 -3.11 -7.00 26.96
N TYR A 212 -2.49 -8.15 26.80
CA TYR A 212 -3.20 -9.36 26.37
C TYR A 212 -4.22 -9.82 27.43
N ARG A 213 -3.86 -9.79 28.71
CA ARG A 213 -4.79 -10.10 29.81
C ARG A 213 -5.99 -9.15 29.80
N ALA A 214 -5.80 -7.86 29.59
CA ALA A 214 -6.87 -6.88 29.50
C ALA A 214 -7.81 -7.09 28.30
N ARG A 215 -7.34 -7.75 27.22
CA ARG A 215 -8.16 -8.13 26.06
C ARG A 215 -9.06 -9.32 26.34
N GLU A 216 -8.66 -10.22 27.22
CA GLU A 216 -9.35 -11.49 27.48
C GLU A 216 -10.33 -11.44 28.65
N GLY A 217 -10.21 -10.44 29.53
CA GLY A 217 -10.97 -10.37 30.78
C GLY A 217 -11.71 -9.07 31.05
N PRO A 218 -12.50 -9.01 32.15
CA PRO A 218 -13.16 -7.78 32.57
C PRO A 218 -12.11 -6.74 32.96
N GLY A 219 -12.23 -5.59 32.34
CA GLY A 219 -11.30 -4.51 32.23
C GLY A 219 -10.51 -4.09 33.48
N THR A 220 -9.32 -4.64 33.62
CA THR A 220 -8.24 -3.92 34.31
C THR A 220 -7.72 -2.81 33.40
N ASN A 221 -7.34 -1.68 33.95
CA ASN A 221 -6.63 -0.64 33.23
C ASN A 221 -5.13 -0.91 33.33
N PRO A 222 -4.47 -1.49 32.31
CA PRO A 222 -3.05 -1.81 32.40
C PRO A 222 -2.17 -0.60 32.71
N LYS A 223 -2.57 0.61 32.31
CA LYS A 223 -1.80 1.82 32.62
C LYS A 223 -1.76 2.11 34.11
N GLU A 224 -2.85 1.89 34.83
CA GLU A 224 -2.90 2.06 36.30
C GLU A 224 -2.15 0.91 36.99
N GLU A 225 -2.33 -0.31 36.53
CA GLU A 225 -1.66 -1.49 37.07
C GLU A 225 -0.14 -1.35 37.00
N PHE A 226 0.40 -0.85 35.89
CA PHE A 226 1.85 -0.74 35.64
C PHE A 226 2.40 0.68 35.91
N ALA A 227 1.71 1.53 36.63
CA ALA A 227 2.11 2.92 36.86
C ALA A 227 3.51 3.05 37.49
N GLU A 228 3.83 2.22 38.49
CA GLU A 228 5.15 2.20 39.14
C GLU A 228 6.24 1.74 38.18
N GLN A 229 6.03 0.62 37.46
CA GLN A 229 6.98 0.10 36.49
C GLN A 229 7.22 1.04 35.30
N LEU A 230 6.19 1.78 34.88
CA LEU A 230 6.33 2.84 33.88
C LEU A 230 7.20 3.99 34.38
N ALA A 231 7.04 4.39 35.64
CA ALA A 231 7.86 5.42 36.25
C ALA A 231 9.34 4.95 36.38
N GLU A 232 9.55 3.70 36.79
CA GLU A 232 10.89 3.09 36.85
C GLU A 232 11.55 2.99 35.47
N LEU A 233 10.84 2.52 34.45
CA LEU A 233 11.34 2.46 33.07
C LEU A 233 11.68 3.86 32.56
N LYS A 234 10.86 4.86 32.87
CA LYS A 234 11.11 6.25 32.47
C LYS A 234 12.40 6.77 33.11
N ALA A 235 12.55 6.58 34.42
CA ALA A 235 13.77 6.96 35.15
C ALA A 235 15.00 6.20 34.62
N TRP A 236 14.83 4.94 34.26
CA TRP A 236 15.89 4.13 33.62
C TRP A 236 16.32 4.69 32.26
N CYS A 237 15.37 5.10 31.44
CA CYS A 237 15.65 5.76 30.17
C CYS A 237 16.29 7.14 30.36
N GLU A 238 15.85 7.94 31.35
CA GLU A 238 16.46 9.25 31.67
C GLU A 238 17.93 9.09 32.11
N LYS A 239 18.24 8.08 32.93
CA LYS A 239 19.63 7.77 33.34
C LYS A 239 20.53 7.47 32.15
N HIS A 240 20.00 6.81 31.10
CA HIS A 240 20.81 6.36 29.95
C HIS A 240 20.66 7.26 28.71
N ARG A 241 19.90 8.38 28.82
CA ARG A 241 19.67 9.30 27.69
C ARG A 241 20.93 9.91 27.10
N ASP A 242 21.99 9.98 27.87
CA ASP A 242 23.29 10.53 27.51
C ASP A 242 24.41 9.49 27.64
N SER A 243 24.09 8.20 27.63
CA SER A 243 25.05 7.09 27.66
C SER A 243 26.12 7.24 26.57
N GLU A 244 27.35 6.86 26.88
CA GLU A 244 28.47 6.83 25.92
C GLU A 244 28.20 5.77 24.83
N HIS A 245 27.56 4.66 25.19
CA HIS A 245 27.18 3.64 24.22
C HIS A 245 26.06 4.15 23.28
N GLU A 246 26.42 4.36 22.02
CA GLU A 246 25.55 5.04 21.03
C GLU A 246 24.15 4.43 20.89
N LYS A 247 24.05 3.10 20.77
CA LYS A 247 22.76 2.43 20.58
C LYS A 247 21.88 2.49 21.83
N THR A 248 22.46 2.43 23.03
CA THR A 248 21.78 2.63 24.32
C THR A 248 21.19 4.04 24.38
N ARG A 249 22.02 5.04 24.11
CA ARG A 249 21.58 6.45 24.03
C ARG A 249 20.44 6.67 23.05
N GLN A 250 20.56 6.07 21.85
CA GLN A 250 19.53 6.18 20.82
C GLN A 250 18.20 5.57 21.26
N LEU A 251 18.21 4.36 21.83
CA LEU A 251 16.99 3.70 22.28
C LEU A 251 16.36 4.40 23.48
N ALA A 252 17.16 4.84 24.47
CA ALA A 252 16.68 5.61 25.61
C ALA A 252 15.96 6.90 25.18
N ARG A 253 16.58 7.67 24.27
CA ARG A 253 15.98 8.88 23.71
C ARG A 253 14.74 8.59 22.87
N GLU A 254 14.73 7.51 22.11
CA GLU A 254 13.56 7.11 21.32
C GLU A 254 12.37 6.77 22.21
N LEU A 255 12.59 6.00 23.28
CA LEU A 255 11.55 5.67 24.26
C LEU A 255 10.99 6.93 24.94
N LEU A 256 11.86 7.85 25.37
CA LEU A 256 11.43 9.09 25.99
C LEU A 256 10.68 10.03 25.03
N ASN A 257 11.17 10.18 23.80
CA ASN A 257 10.59 11.09 22.81
C ASN A 257 9.22 10.64 22.30
N ASP A 258 8.94 9.35 22.30
CA ASP A 258 7.70 8.75 21.82
C ASP A 258 6.88 8.12 22.97
N TRP A 259 7.17 8.50 24.23
CA TRP A 259 6.63 7.89 25.44
C TRP A 259 5.11 7.69 25.39
N GLU A 260 4.36 8.75 25.13
CA GLU A 260 2.91 8.70 25.07
C GLU A 260 2.39 7.80 23.94
N ALA A 261 3.04 7.86 22.77
CA ALA A 261 2.66 7.04 21.63
C ALA A 261 2.99 5.54 21.80
N ILE A 262 4.04 5.22 22.56
CA ILE A 262 4.42 3.84 22.87
C ILE A 262 3.42 3.22 23.86
N TRP A 263 3.06 3.96 24.90
CA TRP A 263 2.25 3.44 26.02
C TRP A 263 0.75 3.77 25.92
N ALA A 264 0.30 4.47 24.88
CA ALA A 264 -1.13 4.67 24.62
C ALA A 264 -1.92 3.36 24.54
N VAL A 265 -1.29 2.28 24.11
CA VAL A 265 -1.91 0.95 24.07
C VAL A 265 -2.25 0.37 25.44
N LEU A 266 -1.63 0.86 26.53
CA LEU A 266 -1.99 0.48 27.91
C LEU A 266 -3.32 1.11 28.35
N GLU A 267 -3.68 2.28 27.81
CA GLU A 267 -5.00 2.91 28.01
C GLU A 267 -6.05 2.33 27.06
N HIS A 268 -5.59 1.86 25.88
CA HIS A 268 -6.43 1.36 24.81
C HIS A 268 -6.00 -0.06 24.40
N PRO A 269 -6.17 -1.08 25.27
CA PRO A 269 -5.63 -2.43 25.05
C PRO A 269 -6.14 -3.10 23.77
N HIS A 270 -7.32 -2.72 23.25
CA HIS A 270 -7.90 -3.23 22.02
C HIS A 270 -7.09 -2.84 20.77
N LEU A 271 -6.25 -1.80 20.84
CA LEU A 271 -5.44 -1.34 19.73
C LEU A 271 -4.23 -2.26 19.49
N PRO A 272 -3.74 -2.37 18.26
CA PRO A 272 -2.60 -3.23 17.94
C PRO A 272 -1.30 -2.71 18.57
N ILE A 273 -0.41 -3.65 18.89
CA ILE A 273 0.94 -3.36 19.41
C ILE A 273 2.03 -3.42 18.34
N THR A 274 1.68 -3.82 17.10
CA THR A 274 2.65 -3.99 16.01
C THR A 274 2.12 -3.43 14.70
N ASN A 275 3.04 -3.06 13.80
CA ASN A 275 2.75 -2.56 12.45
C ASN A 275 2.87 -3.65 11.36
N ASN A 276 2.75 -4.92 11.73
CA ASN A 276 2.95 -6.05 10.82
C ASN A 276 2.04 -6.04 9.58
N ILE A 277 0.88 -5.40 9.67
CA ILE A 277 -0.07 -5.29 8.55
C ILE A 277 0.55 -4.45 7.42
N ALA A 278 1.08 -3.27 7.74
CA ALA A 278 1.72 -2.39 6.78
C ALA A 278 3.01 -3.02 6.20
N GLU A 279 3.84 -3.65 7.06
CA GLU A 279 5.05 -4.35 6.62
C GLU A 279 4.73 -5.47 5.62
N ARG A 280 3.66 -6.25 5.88
CA ARG A 280 3.20 -7.32 4.97
C ARG A 280 2.66 -6.76 3.67
N ALA A 281 1.93 -5.65 3.70
CA ALA A 281 1.41 -4.99 2.51
C ALA A 281 2.55 -4.51 1.59
N LEU A 282 3.64 -4.00 2.15
CA LEU A 282 4.83 -3.58 1.39
C LEU A 282 5.65 -4.74 0.83
N ARG A 283 5.64 -5.92 1.47
CA ARG A 283 6.53 -7.05 1.11
C ARG A 283 6.42 -7.44 -0.37
N HIS A 284 5.21 -7.51 -0.91
CA HIS A 284 4.99 -7.84 -2.33
C HIS A 284 5.70 -6.87 -3.26
N TRP A 285 5.62 -5.59 -2.96
CA TRP A 285 6.17 -4.50 -3.78
C TRP A 285 7.68 -4.34 -3.59
N VAL A 286 8.20 -4.64 -2.42
CA VAL A 286 9.66 -4.74 -2.17
C VAL A 286 10.28 -5.81 -3.07
N ILE A 287 9.64 -6.97 -3.22
CA ILE A 287 10.10 -8.03 -4.13
C ILE A 287 9.96 -7.57 -5.59
N ALA A 288 8.81 -6.97 -5.96
CA ALA A 288 8.60 -6.44 -7.31
C ALA A 288 9.65 -5.39 -7.69
N ARG A 289 10.01 -4.50 -6.76
CA ARG A 289 11.08 -3.50 -6.94
C ARG A 289 12.45 -4.14 -7.23
N LYS A 290 12.78 -5.25 -6.58
CA LYS A 290 14.06 -5.96 -6.82
C LYS A 290 14.14 -6.50 -8.26
N ILE A 291 13.00 -6.78 -8.89
CA ILE A 291 12.91 -7.28 -10.26
C ILE A 291 12.85 -6.13 -11.27
N SER A 292 12.00 -5.11 -11.00
CA SER A 292 11.70 -4.02 -11.94
C SER A 292 12.61 -2.80 -11.80
N TYR A 293 13.33 -2.69 -10.68
CA TYR A 293 14.07 -1.49 -10.28
C TYR A 293 13.20 -0.24 -10.12
N GLY A 294 11.88 -0.40 -9.91
CA GLY A 294 10.91 0.68 -9.71
C GLY A 294 10.20 1.10 -11.00
N THR A 295 9.79 2.36 -11.06
CA THR A 295 9.05 2.96 -12.18
C THR A 295 9.93 3.90 -13.00
N ARG A 296 9.51 4.24 -14.23
CA ARG A 296 10.32 5.06 -15.14
C ARG A 296 9.80 6.49 -15.29
N THR A 297 8.52 6.73 -15.02
CA THR A 297 7.87 8.02 -15.20
C THR A 297 6.90 8.31 -14.07
N LYS A 298 6.59 9.59 -13.83
CA LYS A 298 5.54 10.00 -12.87
C LYS A 298 4.19 9.36 -13.18
N GLN A 299 3.80 9.33 -14.46
CA GLN A 299 2.57 8.69 -14.89
C GLN A 299 2.58 7.18 -14.60
N GLY A 300 3.71 6.52 -14.85
CA GLY A 300 3.87 5.10 -14.50
C GLY A 300 3.83 4.85 -12.99
N SER A 301 4.40 5.73 -12.18
CA SER A 301 4.30 5.69 -10.71
C SER A 301 2.85 5.86 -10.26
N ARG A 302 2.15 6.82 -10.83
CA ARG A 302 0.74 7.09 -10.53
C ARG A 302 -0.15 5.90 -10.89
N ALA A 303 -0.03 5.37 -12.11
CA ALA A 303 -0.78 4.18 -12.53
C ALA A 303 -0.48 2.98 -11.63
N PHE A 304 0.79 2.80 -11.26
CA PHE A 304 1.21 1.72 -10.37
C PHE A 304 0.55 1.83 -8.99
N THR A 305 0.60 3.00 -8.34
CA THR A 305 0.05 3.18 -6.98
C THR A 305 -1.47 3.02 -6.94
N LEU A 306 -2.19 3.57 -7.91
CA LEU A 306 -3.64 3.41 -8.02
C LEU A 306 -4.06 1.96 -8.21
N LEU A 307 -3.46 1.28 -9.18
CA LEU A 307 -3.76 -0.13 -9.44
C LEU A 307 -3.38 -1.03 -8.26
N ALA A 308 -2.22 -0.78 -7.62
CA ALA A 308 -1.82 -1.50 -6.43
C ALA A 308 -2.82 -1.31 -5.28
N SER A 309 -3.29 -0.09 -5.05
CA SER A 309 -4.29 0.24 -4.03
C SER A 309 -5.60 -0.51 -4.26
N VAL A 310 -6.12 -0.46 -5.48
CA VAL A 310 -7.35 -1.17 -5.85
C VAL A 310 -7.19 -2.70 -5.70
N ILE A 311 -6.08 -3.25 -6.18
CA ILE A 311 -5.80 -4.69 -6.10
C ILE A 311 -5.75 -5.16 -4.64
N GLU A 312 -5.01 -4.48 -3.78
CA GLU A 312 -4.86 -4.91 -2.38
C GLU A 312 -6.16 -4.66 -1.59
N THR A 313 -6.90 -3.57 -1.84
CA THR A 313 -8.22 -3.34 -1.25
C THR A 313 -9.23 -4.43 -1.63
N CYS A 314 -9.35 -4.78 -2.91
CA CYS A 314 -10.20 -5.89 -3.33
C CYS A 314 -9.81 -7.21 -2.63
N ARG A 315 -8.52 -7.47 -2.51
CA ARG A 315 -8.02 -8.68 -1.83
C ARG A 315 -8.33 -8.70 -0.34
N GLN A 316 -8.20 -7.57 0.36
CA GLN A 316 -8.62 -7.45 1.76
C GLN A 316 -10.11 -7.78 1.91
N ARG A 317 -10.93 -7.36 0.95
CA ARG A 317 -12.37 -7.60 0.91
C ARG A 317 -12.76 -8.95 0.31
N GLN A 318 -11.79 -9.83 0.03
CA GLN A 318 -12.00 -11.16 -0.54
C GLN A 318 -12.77 -11.13 -1.87
N THR A 319 -12.64 -10.05 -2.64
CA THR A 319 -13.25 -9.86 -3.94
C THR A 319 -12.22 -9.96 -5.06
N SER A 320 -12.67 -10.30 -6.27
CA SER A 320 -11.78 -10.38 -7.44
C SER A 320 -11.38 -8.98 -7.94
N PRO A 321 -10.12 -8.57 -7.83
CA PRO A 321 -9.68 -7.29 -8.37
C PRO A 321 -9.78 -7.25 -9.91
N TRP A 322 -9.69 -8.39 -10.57
CA TRP A 322 -9.68 -8.47 -12.03
C TRP A 322 -11.05 -8.20 -12.63
N THR A 323 -12.08 -8.78 -12.05
CA THR A 323 -13.47 -8.52 -12.45
C THR A 323 -13.83 -7.07 -12.21
N TYR A 324 -13.45 -6.53 -11.04
CA TYR A 324 -13.70 -5.13 -10.70
C TYR A 324 -12.96 -4.18 -11.65
N LEU A 325 -11.66 -4.37 -11.87
CA LEU A 325 -10.88 -3.53 -12.78
C LEU A 325 -11.41 -3.60 -14.23
N ALA A 326 -11.85 -4.77 -14.69
CA ALA A 326 -12.46 -4.87 -16.01
C ALA A 326 -13.73 -4.03 -16.12
N GLN A 327 -14.58 -4.02 -15.08
CA GLN A 327 -15.78 -3.17 -15.03
C GLN A 327 -15.39 -1.68 -14.98
N VAL A 328 -14.46 -1.30 -14.12
CA VAL A 328 -13.95 0.09 -14.02
C VAL A 328 -13.48 0.60 -15.38
N ILE A 329 -12.67 -0.18 -16.08
CA ILE A 329 -12.16 0.19 -17.41
C ILE A 329 -13.30 0.28 -18.42
N ALA A 330 -14.23 -0.68 -18.41
CA ALA A 330 -15.36 -0.69 -19.31
C ALA A 330 -16.25 0.56 -19.12
N GLU A 331 -16.61 0.89 -17.89
CA GLU A 331 -17.45 2.06 -17.59
C GLU A 331 -16.75 3.39 -17.96
N ARG A 332 -15.45 3.50 -17.69
CA ARG A 332 -14.67 4.68 -18.08
C ARG A 332 -14.59 4.86 -19.59
N ARG A 333 -14.48 3.79 -20.36
CA ARG A 333 -14.53 3.84 -21.84
C ARG A 333 -15.88 4.33 -22.37
N LYS A 334 -16.98 4.01 -21.68
CA LYS A 334 -18.33 4.49 -22.01
C LYS A 334 -18.56 5.94 -21.55
N GLY A 335 -17.61 6.56 -20.85
CA GLY A 335 -17.80 7.87 -20.23
C GLY A 335 -18.65 7.84 -18.95
N ASN A 336 -18.95 6.67 -18.43
CA ASN A 336 -19.74 6.50 -17.21
C ASN A 336 -18.90 6.69 -15.95
N PRO A 337 -19.53 7.00 -14.80
CA PRO A 337 -18.89 6.91 -13.49
C PRO A 337 -18.35 5.50 -13.23
N VAL A 338 -17.23 5.41 -12.51
CA VAL A 338 -16.71 4.11 -12.08
C VAL A 338 -17.65 3.46 -11.05
N PRO A 339 -17.79 2.12 -11.05
CA PRO A 339 -18.51 1.44 -10.00
C PRO A 339 -17.80 1.67 -8.64
N PRO A 340 -18.57 1.74 -7.54
CA PRO A 340 -17.99 1.89 -6.21
C PRO A 340 -17.08 0.69 -5.87
N LEU A 341 -16.19 0.87 -4.91
CA LEU A 341 -15.36 -0.22 -4.40
C LEU A 341 -16.24 -1.41 -3.95
N PRO A 342 -15.85 -2.65 -4.25
CA PRO A 342 -16.64 -3.82 -3.86
C PRO A 342 -16.77 -3.88 -2.34
N VAL A 343 -17.96 -4.18 -1.85
CA VAL A 343 -18.20 -4.44 -0.42
C VAL A 343 -17.47 -5.71 -0.01
N ALA A 344 -16.96 -5.76 1.23
CA ALA A 344 -16.34 -6.97 1.76
C ALA A 344 -17.32 -8.15 1.69
N ALA A 345 -16.84 -9.32 1.25
CA ALA A 345 -17.64 -10.52 1.31
C ALA A 345 -17.96 -10.82 2.78
N SER A 346 -19.27 -10.98 3.07
CA SER A 346 -19.79 -11.31 4.40
C SER A 346 -19.37 -12.72 4.84
#